data_b00688750814f870ae6c63f2b65a0f5a
#
_entry.id   b00688750814f870ae6c63f2b65a0f5a
#
_cell.length_a   1.000
_cell.length_b   1.000
_cell.length_c   1.000
_cell.angle_alpha   90.00
_cell.angle_beta   90.00
_cell.angle_gamma   90.00
#
_symmetry.space_group_name_H-M   'P 1'
#
loop_
_entity.id
_entity.type
_entity.pdbx_description
1 polymer ?
#
loop_
_entity_poly.entity_id
_entity_poly.type
_entity_poly.pdbx_seq_one_letter_code
_entity_poly.pdbx_strand_id
1 'polypeptide(L)'
;MKEQDRNLEYFDDLDKLESLKQEYNNIPVPEAAKARIMSGIQKGKTMNKKHNPFFRILRTTGTTAAAAVVALAIVTNVSPTIANAMTNLPVIGAIAKVVTLRTYEDKTNHFEAKVDIPEIDSAPEAVNRSIEDYANELIAQYEKDLRASQGEGNYSLTSTYKVVTDTDRYLCLRIDTTLVMASGTEYTKVFTIDKTTGDIISLSDLFKNKPEMLTAISDNIKEQMKQQMAADSSVTYFIDSDMPEWDFKELKGDESFYFNEKGELVITFDETEVAPAYMGAVEFTIPQ
;
A
#
# COMPACT_ATOMS: atom_id res chain seq x y z
N MET A 1 16.89 -36.85 -46.86
CA MET A 1 18.10 -36.72 -46.05
C MET A 1 18.12 -35.57 -45.04
N LYS A 2 17.25 -34.54 -45.16
CA LYS A 2 17.21 -33.39 -44.21
C LYS A 2 16.21 -33.52 -43.02
N GLU A 3 15.37 -34.51 -43.03
CA GLU A 3 14.34 -34.70 -41.99
C GLU A 3 14.77 -35.71 -40.90
N GLN A 4 15.63 -36.65 -41.27
CA GLN A 4 16.22 -37.61 -40.34
C GLN A 4 17.32 -36.99 -39.46
N ASP A 5 18.07 -36.02 -39.97
CA ASP A 5 19.12 -35.34 -39.21
C ASP A 5 18.54 -34.41 -38.12
N ARG A 6 17.37 -33.75 -38.38
CA ARG A 6 16.68 -32.92 -37.39
C ARG A 6 16.06 -33.72 -36.23
N ASN A 7 15.59 -34.92 -36.51
CA ASN A 7 15.05 -35.79 -35.44
C ASN A 7 16.16 -36.33 -34.54
N LEU A 8 17.34 -36.62 -35.04
CA LEU A 8 18.46 -37.06 -34.25
C LEU A 8 18.98 -35.96 -33.31
N GLU A 9 19.09 -34.73 -33.80
CA GLU A 9 19.48 -33.56 -33.02
C GLU A 9 18.48 -33.24 -31.89
N TYR A 10 17.19 -33.38 -32.15
CA TYR A 10 16.12 -33.18 -31.15
C TYR A 10 16.16 -34.26 -30.05
N PHE A 11 16.46 -35.50 -30.33
CA PHE A 11 16.61 -36.58 -29.33
C PHE A 11 17.87 -36.38 -28.48
N ASP A 12 18.97 -35.93 -29.06
CA ASP A 12 20.23 -35.65 -28.36
C ASP A 12 20.06 -34.48 -27.40
N ASP A 13 19.27 -33.45 -27.75
CA ASP A 13 18.90 -32.32 -26.89
C ASP A 13 18.00 -32.72 -25.73
N LEU A 14 17.07 -33.66 -25.95
CA LEU A 14 16.20 -34.17 -24.87
C LEU A 14 16.99 -34.99 -23.85
N ASP A 15 17.90 -35.86 -24.30
CA ASP A 15 18.76 -36.65 -23.42
C ASP A 15 19.72 -35.76 -22.62
N LYS A 16 20.19 -34.68 -23.21
CA LYS A 16 21.01 -33.67 -22.56
C LYS A 16 20.23 -32.88 -21.51
N LEU A 17 18.96 -32.55 -21.79
CA LEU A 17 18.06 -31.86 -20.88
C LEU A 17 17.72 -32.75 -19.67
N GLU A 18 17.54 -34.03 -19.90
CA GLU A 18 17.23 -35.01 -18.84
C GLU A 18 18.49 -35.26 -17.95
N SER A 19 19.66 -35.29 -18.54
CA SER A 19 20.94 -35.35 -17.82
C SER A 19 21.15 -34.11 -16.95
N LEU A 20 20.94 -32.90 -17.46
CA LEU A 20 21.03 -31.65 -16.72
C LEU A 20 20.01 -31.56 -15.58
N LYS A 21 18.80 -32.09 -15.81
CA LYS A 21 17.77 -32.18 -14.78
C LYS A 21 18.14 -33.13 -13.65
N GLN A 22 18.76 -34.25 -13.97
CA GLN A 22 19.29 -35.19 -12.98
C GLN A 22 20.46 -34.57 -12.19
N GLU A 23 21.39 -33.88 -12.88
CA GLU A 23 22.47 -33.16 -12.23
C GLU A 23 21.99 -32.08 -11.29
N TYR A 24 20.98 -31.27 -11.71
CA TYR A 24 20.32 -30.26 -10.88
C TYR A 24 19.66 -30.88 -9.64
N ASN A 25 18.93 -31.98 -9.79
CA ASN A 25 18.25 -32.67 -8.69
C ASN A 25 19.25 -33.32 -7.70
N ASN A 26 20.46 -33.61 -8.14
CA ASN A 26 21.51 -34.20 -7.31
C ASN A 26 22.41 -33.14 -6.63
N ILE A 27 22.19 -31.84 -6.85
CA ILE A 27 22.91 -30.79 -6.13
C ILE A 27 22.55 -30.88 -4.64
N PRO A 28 23.48 -31.19 -3.74
CA PRO A 28 23.16 -31.31 -2.34
C PRO A 28 22.84 -29.95 -1.75
N VAL A 29 21.62 -29.83 -1.22
CA VAL A 29 21.23 -28.60 -0.48
C VAL A 29 22.05 -28.56 0.82
N PRO A 30 22.87 -27.53 1.05
CA PRO A 30 23.68 -27.42 2.27
C PRO A 30 22.79 -27.50 3.51
N GLU A 31 23.22 -28.26 4.53
CA GLU A 31 22.47 -28.40 5.79
C GLU A 31 22.16 -27.04 6.46
N ALA A 32 23.09 -26.07 6.32
CA ALA A 32 22.88 -24.71 6.79
C ALA A 32 21.72 -24.00 6.07
N ALA A 33 21.47 -24.27 4.79
CA ALA A 33 20.35 -23.70 4.05
C ALA A 33 19.02 -24.35 4.49
N LYS A 34 19.01 -25.68 4.68
CA LYS A 34 17.83 -26.39 5.25
C LYS A 34 17.50 -25.88 6.64
N ALA A 35 18.50 -25.69 7.49
CA ALA A 35 18.31 -25.16 8.85
C ALA A 35 17.73 -23.73 8.83
N ARG A 36 18.19 -22.87 7.92
CA ARG A 36 17.63 -21.51 7.74
C ARG A 36 16.18 -21.53 7.27
N ILE A 37 15.86 -22.35 6.27
CA ILE A 37 14.49 -22.52 5.77
C ILE A 37 13.57 -23.05 6.87
N MET A 38 13.97 -24.10 7.60
CA MET A 38 13.21 -24.65 8.71
C MET A 38 13.01 -23.64 9.85
N SER A 39 14.03 -22.86 10.17
CA SER A 39 13.95 -21.77 11.15
C SER A 39 12.98 -20.68 10.69
N GLY A 40 13.01 -20.30 9.39
CA GLY A 40 12.06 -19.36 8.80
C GLY A 40 10.60 -19.86 8.86
N ILE A 41 10.37 -21.13 8.51
CA ILE A 41 9.05 -21.77 8.59
C ILE A 41 8.55 -21.86 10.05
N GLN A 42 9.43 -22.20 11.00
CA GLN A 42 9.05 -22.23 12.42
C GLN A 42 8.76 -20.83 12.97
N LYS A 43 9.56 -19.82 12.61
CA LYS A 43 9.27 -18.43 12.95
C LYS A 43 7.94 -17.96 12.35
N GLY A 44 7.67 -18.26 11.09
CA GLY A 44 6.39 -17.92 10.44
C GLY A 44 5.17 -18.58 11.11
N LYS A 45 5.29 -19.85 11.54
CA LYS A 45 4.22 -20.56 12.27
C LYS A 45 3.97 -20.01 13.68
N THR A 46 4.99 -19.49 14.34
CA THR A 46 4.85 -18.89 15.68
C THR A 46 4.37 -17.44 15.63
N MET A 47 4.61 -16.72 14.54
CA MET A 47 4.12 -15.34 14.37
C MET A 47 2.61 -15.25 14.13
N ASN A 48 1.96 -16.33 13.70
CA ASN A 48 0.50 -16.34 13.41
C ASN A 48 -0.39 -16.46 14.68
N LYS A 49 0.16 -16.31 15.90
CA LYS A 49 -0.60 -16.39 17.16
C LYS A 49 -0.23 -15.36 18.24
N LYS A 50 0.47 -14.27 17.92
CA LYS A 50 0.71 -13.23 18.92
C LYS A 50 0.53 -11.84 18.33
N HIS A 51 -0.35 -11.08 18.98
CA HIS A 51 -0.50 -9.65 18.87
C HIS A 51 0.84 -8.96 18.56
N ASN A 52 0.81 -8.08 17.58
CA ASN A 52 1.88 -7.24 17.10
C ASN A 52 2.73 -6.71 18.29
N PRO A 53 3.99 -7.13 18.47
CA PRO A 53 4.81 -6.67 19.61
C PRO A 53 5.17 -5.19 19.49
N PHE A 54 4.92 -4.57 18.35
CA PHE A 54 5.20 -3.16 18.07
C PHE A 54 4.58 -2.20 19.07
N PHE A 55 3.38 -2.52 19.60
CA PHE A 55 2.73 -1.69 20.62
C PHE A 55 3.30 -1.82 22.04
N ARG A 56 4.23 -2.74 22.27
CA ARG A 56 4.77 -2.99 23.63
C ARG A 56 6.09 -2.28 23.89
N ILE A 57 6.85 -1.94 22.83
CA ILE A 57 8.16 -1.29 22.96
C ILE A 57 8.00 0.20 23.30
N LEU A 58 6.91 0.84 22.88
CA LEU A 58 6.66 2.25 23.23
C LEU A 58 6.32 2.48 24.71
N ARG A 59 6.13 1.42 25.51
CA ARG A 59 5.71 1.53 26.93
C ARG A 59 6.82 1.36 27.97
N THR A 60 8.05 0.98 27.59
CA THR A 60 9.04 0.54 28.61
C THR A 60 10.42 1.17 28.54
N THR A 61 10.70 2.09 27.64
CA THR A 61 11.96 2.86 27.68
C THR A 61 11.68 4.32 28.00
N GLY A 62 11.54 4.59 29.30
CA GLY A 62 11.73 5.92 29.85
C GLY A 62 13.20 6.28 29.80
N THR A 63 13.65 6.99 28.77
CA THR A 63 14.85 7.81 28.79
C THR A 63 14.66 8.95 27.78
N THR A 64 14.48 10.12 28.34
CA THR A 64 14.71 11.46 27.84
C THR A 64 15.39 11.58 26.45
N ALA A 65 14.61 11.41 25.39
CA ALA A 65 14.77 12.18 24.18
C ALA A 65 13.54 13.08 24.12
N ALA A 66 13.72 14.37 23.90
CA ALA A 66 12.63 15.30 23.71
C ALA A 66 11.91 14.89 22.44
N ALA A 67 10.99 13.92 22.56
CA ALA A 67 9.97 13.70 21.58
C ALA A 67 9.19 15.02 21.57
N ALA A 68 9.35 15.78 20.51
CA ALA A 68 8.42 16.85 20.21
C ALA A 68 7.08 16.15 20.02
N VAL A 69 6.30 16.09 21.10
CA VAL A 69 4.91 15.66 21.06
C VAL A 69 4.23 16.71 20.20
N VAL A 70 4.09 16.40 18.91
CA VAL A 70 3.19 17.12 18.04
C VAL A 70 1.80 16.75 18.52
N ALA A 71 1.31 17.48 19.53
CA ALA A 71 -0.08 17.40 19.91
C ALA A 71 -0.87 17.92 18.72
N LEU A 72 -1.30 17.03 17.85
CA LEU A 72 -2.32 17.25 16.85
C LEU A 72 -3.63 17.46 17.60
N ALA A 73 -3.77 18.64 18.21
CA ALA A 73 -5.09 19.13 18.55
C ALA A 73 -5.79 19.33 17.20
N ILE A 74 -6.47 18.29 16.71
CA ILE A 74 -7.51 18.43 15.71
C ILE A 74 -8.57 19.26 16.40
N VAL A 75 -8.38 20.57 16.32
CA VAL A 75 -9.31 21.55 16.87
C VAL A 75 -10.56 21.43 16.04
N THR A 76 -11.58 20.80 16.60
CA THR A 76 -12.96 20.96 16.21
C THR A 76 -13.42 22.40 16.46
N ASN A 77 -12.66 23.38 15.97
CA ASN A 77 -13.11 24.75 15.91
C ASN A 77 -13.76 24.97 14.55
N VAL A 78 -15.02 24.59 14.49
CA VAL A 78 -15.95 25.11 13.49
C VAL A 78 -16.01 26.62 13.70
N SER A 79 -15.38 27.40 12.81
CA SER A 79 -15.60 28.83 12.76
C SER A 79 -17.10 29.12 12.57
N PRO A 80 -17.69 30.01 13.35
CA PRO A 80 -19.13 30.33 13.26
C PRO A 80 -19.59 30.82 11.87
N THR A 81 -18.65 31.20 11.01
CA THR A 81 -18.92 31.67 9.64
C THR A 81 -19.24 30.52 8.65
N ILE A 82 -18.89 29.29 8.99
CA ILE A 82 -19.19 28.12 8.15
C ILE A 82 -20.61 27.60 8.44
N ALA A 83 -21.13 27.82 9.63
CA ALA A 83 -22.45 27.35 10.01
C ALA A 83 -23.60 27.91 9.15
N ASN A 84 -23.45 29.06 8.52
CA ASN A 84 -24.46 29.68 7.66
C ASN A 84 -24.41 29.27 6.18
N ALA A 85 -23.35 28.59 5.73
CA ALA A 85 -23.25 28.04 4.37
C ALA A 85 -23.80 26.59 4.27
N MET A 86 -24.08 25.96 5.41
CA MET A 86 -24.39 24.52 5.51
C MET A 86 -25.85 24.13 5.24
N THR A 87 -26.72 25.03 4.82
CA THR A 87 -28.15 24.73 4.70
C THR A 87 -28.58 23.95 3.46
N ASN A 88 -27.65 23.65 2.52
CA ASN A 88 -27.98 22.95 1.27
C ASN A 88 -26.91 21.99 0.75
N LEU A 89 -25.98 21.52 1.57
CA LEU A 89 -25.01 20.52 1.13
C LEU A 89 -25.54 19.11 1.45
N PRO A 90 -25.34 18.13 0.54
CA PRO A 90 -25.65 16.74 0.84
C PRO A 90 -24.71 16.26 1.95
N VAL A 91 -25.23 16.20 3.17
CA VAL A 91 -24.54 15.58 4.29
C VAL A 91 -24.49 14.09 4.01
N ILE A 92 -23.30 13.53 3.82
CA ILE A 92 -23.13 12.08 3.79
C ILE A 92 -23.60 11.56 5.14
N GLY A 93 -24.60 10.67 5.12
CA GLY A 93 -25.25 10.19 6.35
C GLY A 93 -24.27 9.63 7.37
N ALA A 94 -24.66 9.57 8.63
CA ALA A 94 -23.83 9.08 9.74
C ALA A 94 -23.26 7.67 9.49
N ILE A 95 -23.94 6.87 8.64
CA ILE A 95 -23.44 5.56 8.17
C ILE A 95 -23.43 5.61 6.64
N ALA A 96 -22.25 5.82 6.07
CA ALA A 96 -22.09 5.74 4.62
C ALA A 96 -21.96 4.26 4.21
N LYS A 97 -22.90 3.78 3.41
CA LYS A 97 -22.82 2.43 2.86
C LYS A 97 -21.93 2.45 1.63
N VAL A 98 -20.85 1.69 1.69
CA VAL A 98 -19.99 1.44 0.53
C VAL A 98 -20.36 0.09 -0.08
N VAL A 99 -20.64 0.08 -1.37
CA VAL A 99 -21.02 -1.11 -2.13
C VAL A 99 -20.14 -1.24 -3.36
N THR A 100 -20.01 -2.46 -3.88
CA THR A 100 -19.37 -2.66 -5.18
C THR A 100 -20.36 -2.24 -6.28
N LEU A 101 -20.05 -1.17 -6.99
CA LEU A 101 -20.83 -0.71 -8.14
C LEU A 101 -20.75 -1.74 -9.28
N ARG A 102 -19.52 -2.14 -9.61
CA ARG A 102 -19.20 -3.18 -10.60
C ARG A 102 -17.83 -3.77 -10.34
N THR A 103 -17.58 -4.96 -10.87
CA THR A 103 -16.27 -5.58 -10.90
C THR A 103 -15.83 -5.70 -12.36
N TYR A 104 -14.62 -5.22 -12.69
CA TYR A 104 -13.97 -5.54 -13.94
C TYR A 104 -13.22 -6.87 -13.77
N GLU A 105 -13.46 -7.82 -14.66
CA GLU A 105 -12.74 -9.08 -14.70
C GLU A 105 -12.29 -9.36 -16.13
N ASP A 106 -11.02 -9.68 -16.30
CA ASP A 106 -10.45 -10.21 -17.54
C ASP A 106 -9.57 -11.41 -17.25
N LYS A 107 -9.60 -12.38 -18.13
CA LYS A 107 -8.74 -13.55 -18.09
C LYS A 107 -8.41 -14.00 -19.50
N THR A 108 -7.23 -13.58 -19.94
CA THR A 108 -6.75 -13.84 -21.30
C THR A 108 -5.37 -14.48 -21.25
N ASN A 109 -5.29 -15.79 -21.54
CA ASN A 109 -4.04 -16.58 -21.46
C ASN A 109 -3.41 -16.55 -20.05
N HIS A 110 -2.26 -15.85 -19.92
CA HIS A 110 -1.54 -15.65 -18.66
C HIS A 110 -1.76 -14.27 -18.06
N PHE A 111 -2.74 -13.53 -18.57
CA PHE A 111 -3.16 -12.22 -18.07
C PHE A 111 -4.46 -12.37 -17.30
N GLU A 112 -4.49 -11.82 -16.10
CA GLU A 112 -5.66 -11.86 -15.24
C GLU A 112 -5.84 -10.50 -14.57
N ALA A 113 -7.04 -9.94 -14.63
CA ALA A 113 -7.39 -8.73 -13.88
C ALA A 113 -8.69 -8.92 -13.12
N LYS A 114 -8.72 -8.43 -11.89
CA LYS A 114 -9.91 -8.28 -11.09
C LYS A 114 -9.86 -6.96 -10.35
N VAL A 115 -10.72 -6.03 -10.73
CA VAL A 115 -10.80 -4.70 -10.13
C VAL A 115 -12.22 -4.47 -9.61
N ASP A 116 -12.37 -4.43 -8.29
CA ASP A 116 -13.63 -4.06 -7.65
C ASP A 116 -13.73 -2.53 -7.59
N ILE A 117 -14.82 -1.99 -8.14
CA ILE A 117 -15.07 -0.55 -8.23
C ILE A 117 -16.13 -0.21 -7.20
N PRO A 118 -15.77 0.48 -6.11
CA PRO A 118 -16.72 0.85 -5.08
C PRO A 118 -17.51 2.10 -5.43
N GLU A 119 -18.72 2.19 -4.85
CA GLU A 119 -19.57 3.38 -4.82
C GLU A 119 -19.98 3.64 -3.37
N ILE A 120 -19.96 4.89 -2.99
CA ILE A 120 -20.44 5.35 -1.68
C ILE A 120 -21.85 5.85 -1.84
N ASP A 121 -22.81 5.13 -1.24
CA ASP A 121 -24.21 5.53 -1.23
C ASP A 121 -24.36 6.91 -0.56
N SER A 122 -25.14 7.77 -1.18
CA SER A 122 -25.38 9.15 -0.74
C SER A 122 -24.17 10.10 -0.79
N ALA A 123 -23.02 9.69 -1.34
CA ALA A 123 -21.93 10.63 -1.62
C ALA A 123 -22.23 11.51 -2.84
N PRO A 124 -21.65 12.73 -2.90
CA PRO A 124 -21.71 13.54 -4.10
C PRO A 124 -21.19 12.78 -5.33
N GLU A 125 -21.81 13.00 -6.49
CA GLU A 125 -21.41 12.35 -7.76
C GLU A 125 -19.92 12.55 -8.07
N ALA A 126 -19.36 13.71 -7.74
CA ALA A 126 -17.95 14.00 -7.94
C ALA A 126 -17.01 13.06 -7.18
N VAL A 127 -17.40 12.64 -5.96
CA VAL A 127 -16.63 11.68 -5.15
C VAL A 127 -16.64 10.31 -5.80
N ASN A 128 -17.82 9.79 -6.13
CA ASN A 128 -17.94 8.49 -6.77
C ASN A 128 -17.26 8.45 -8.14
N ARG A 129 -17.33 9.55 -8.90
CA ARG A 129 -16.61 9.70 -10.17
C ARG A 129 -15.09 9.64 -9.96
N SER A 130 -14.52 10.31 -8.95
CA SER A 130 -13.08 10.25 -8.67
C SER A 130 -12.62 8.85 -8.30
N ILE A 131 -13.44 8.09 -7.57
CA ILE A 131 -13.17 6.69 -7.23
C ILE A 131 -13.21 5.81 -8.49
N GLU A 132 -14.23 5.99 -9.32
CA GLU A 132 -14.38 5.27 -10.58
C GLU A 132 -13.26 5.60 -11.57
N ASP A 133 -12.87 6.87 -11.68
CA ASP A 133 -11.77 7.31 -12.55
C ASP A 133 -10.46 6.64 -12.16
N TYR A 134 -10.13 6.56 -10.87
CA TYR A 134 -8.96 5.84 -10.39
C TYR A 134 -8.99 4.35 -10.78
N ALA A 135 -10.13 3.68 -10.60
CA ALA A 135 -10.26 2.27 -11.00
C ALA A 135 -10.15 2.10 -12.52
N ASN A 136 -10.71 3.04 -13.31
CA ASN A 136 -10.60 3.02 -14.76
C ASN A 136 -9.15 3.27 -15.24
N GLU A 137 -8.36 4.07 -14.52
CA GLU A 137 -6.93 4.24 -14.80
C GLU A 137 -6.16 2.92 -14.62
N LEU A 138 -6.43 2.16 -13.55
CA LEU A 138 -5.84 0.83 -13.33
C LEU A 138 -6.21 -0.12 -14.48
N ILE A 139 -7.47 -0.16 -14.87
CA ILE A 139 -7.96 -1.00 -15.98
C ILE A 139 -7.29 -0.60 -17.30
N ALA A 140 -7.23 0.70 -17.60
CA ALA A 140 -6.62 1.21 -18.83
C ALA A 140 -5.12 0.87 -18.92
N GLN A 141 -4.40 0.94 -17.77
CA GLN A 141 -3.00 0.53 -17.72
C GLN A 141 -2.85 -0.97 -17.97
N TYR A 142 -3.67 -1.82 -17.31
CA TYR A 142 -3.70 -3.26 -17.56
C TYR A 142 -3.94 -3.59 -19.05
N GLU A 143 -4.95 -2.99 -19.66
CA GLU A 143 -5.27 -3.22 -21.08
C GLU A 143 -4.16 -2.72 -22.02
N LYS A 144 -3.48 -1.64 -21.66
CA LYS A 144 -2.32 -1.14 -22.40
C LYS A 144 -1.17 -2.12 -22.35
N ASP A 145 -0.87 -2.67 -21.17
CA ASP A 145 0.23 -3.62 -20.96
C ASP A 145 -0.09 -4.96 -21.67
N LEU A 146 -1.34 -5.42 -21.60
CA LEU A 146 -1.81 -6.60 -22.34
C LEU A 146 -1.60 -6.44 -23.85
N ARG A 147 -1.96 -5.27 -24.41
CA ARG A 147 -1.73 -4.98 -25.83
C ARG A 147 -0.23 -4.90 -26.18
N ALA A 148 0.57 -4.28 -25.31
CA ALA A 148 2.01 -4.12 -25.54
C ALA A 148 2.77 -5.44 -25.49
N SER A 149 2.36 -6.37 -24.63
CA SER A 149 2.98 -7.69 -24.49
C SER A 149 2.67 -8.66 -25.65
N GLN A 150 1.69 -8.33 -26.50
CA GLN A 150 1.18 -9.23 -27.54
C GLN A 150 0.69 -10.59 -26.99
N GLY A 151 0.32 -10.63 -25.72
CA GLY A 151 -0.11 -11.84 -25.01
C GLY A 151 1.03 -12.72 -24.50
N GLU A 152 2.27 -12.23 -24.54
CA GLU A 152 3.44 -12.91 -23.95
C GLU A 152 3.65 -12.44 -22.50
N GLY A 153 4.17 -13.34 -21.65
CA GLY A 153 4.44 -13.07 -20.24
C GLY A 153 3.28 -13.43 -19.32
N ASN A 154 3.43 -13.09 -18.04
CA ASN A 154 2.40 -13.26 -17.01
C ASN A 154 2.10 -11.90 -16.39
N TYR A 155 0.83 -11.60 -16.17
CA TYR A 155 0.39 -10.36 -15.58
C TYR A 155 -0.87 -10.60 -14.75
N SER A 156 -0.86 -10.20 -13.50
CA SER A 156 -2.05 -10.22 -12.64
C SER A 156 -2.26 -8.87 -11.99
N LEU A 157 -3.46 -8.32 -12.12
CA LEU A 157 -3.91 -7.10 -11.47
C LEU A 157 -5.08 -7.45 -10.54
N THR A 158 -4.92 -7.21 -9.25
CA THR A 158 -6.01 -7.36 -8.29
C THR A 158 -6.17 -6.05 -7.52
N SER A 159 -7.38 -5.51 -7.52
CA SER A 159 -7.71 -4.31 -6.74
C SER A 159 -8.98 -4.56 -5.93
N THR A 160 -8.87 -4.34 -4.62
CA THR A 160 -9.96 -4.51 -3.65
C THR A 160 -10.07 -3.26 -2.79
N TYR A 161 -11.20 -3.12 -2.09
CA TYR A 161 -11.41 -1.94 -1.24
C TYR A 161 -11.92 -2.32 0.15
N LYS A 162 -11.73 -1.40 1.09
CA LYS A 162 -12.28 -1.46 2.43
C LYS A 162 -12.49 -0.07 3.02
N VAL A 163 -13.48 0.08 3.90
CA VAL A 163 -13.62 1.27 4.72
C VAL A 163 -12.67 1.13 5.91
N VAL A 164 -11.74 2.06 6.06
CA VAL A 164 -10.75 2.08 7.15
C VAL A 164 -11.05 3.12 8.22
N THR A 165 -11.92 4.07 7.91
CA THR A 165 -12.44 5.07 8.85
C THR A 165 -13.89 5.35 8.52
N ASP A 166 -14.75 5.32 9.55
CA ASP A 166 -16.12 5.80 9.46
C ASP A 166 -16.48 6.49 10.79
N THR A 167 -16.29 7.79 10.84
CA THR A 167 -16.61 8.66 11.99
C THR A 167 -17.70 9.64 11.61
N ASP A 168 -18.16 10.46 12.55
CA ASP A 168 -19.12 11.53 12.28
C ASP A 168 -18.60 12.53 11.24
N ARG A 169 -17.28 12.71 11.16
CA ARG A 169 -16.67 13.70 10.28
C ARG A 169 -16.02 13.10 9.03
N TYR A 170 -15.35 11.97 9.13
CA TYR A 170 -14.56 11.42 8.04
C TYR A 170 -15.01 10.01 7.67
N LEU A 171 -15.09 9.77 6.37
CA LEU A 171 -15.12 8.46 5.76
C LEU A 171 -13.82 8.26 4.97
N CYS A 172 -13.06 7.21 5.26
CA CYS A 172 -11.87 6.88 4.48
C CYS A 172 -12.07 5.53 3.80
N LEU A 173 -12.09 5.56 2.47
CA LEU A 173 -12.16 4.40 1.60
C LEU A 173 -10.75 4.08 1.11
N ARG A 174 -10.22 2.93 1.49
CA ARG A 174 -8.92 2.43 1.05
C ARG A 174 -9.11 1.45 -0.08
N ILE A 175 -8.33 1.60 -1.14
CA ILE A 175 -8.20 0.68 -2.26
C ILE A 175 -6.78 0.12 -2.22
N ASP A 176 -6.68 -1.20 -2.06
CA ASP A 176 -5.41 -1.93 -2.10
C ASP A 176 -5.30 -2.61 -3.47
N THR A 177 -4.23 -2.34 -4.20
CA THR A 177 -3.97 -2.88 -5.53
C THR A 177 -2.66 -3.64 -5.54
N THR A 178 -2.69 -4.88 -6.03
CA THR A 178 -1.50 -5.71 -6.25
C THR A 178 -1.34 -5.96 -7.75
N LEU A 179 -0.17 -5.62 -8.25
CA LEU A 179 0.25 -5.88 -9.62
C LEU A 179 1.36 -6.92 -9.59
N VAL A 180 1.18 -8.04 -10.29
CA VAL A 180 2.18 -9.09 -10.39
C VAL A 180 2.59 -9.27 -11.85
N MET A 181 3.89 -9.10 -12.12
CA MET A 181 4.52 -9.40 -13.40
C MET A 181 5.62 -10.45 -13.17
N ALA A 182 6.88 -10.03 -13.13
CA ALA A 182 7.99 -10.86 -12.66
C ALA A 182 8.10 -10.85 -11.13
N SER A 183 7.68 -9.75 -10.50
CA SER A 183 7.54 -9.56 -9.05
C SER A 183 6.19 -8.92 -8.75
N GLY A 184 5.74 -9.00 -7.50
CA GLY A 184 4.59 -8.26 -7.02
C GLY A 184 4.95 -6.80 -6.73
N THR A 185 4.02 -5.88 -6.95
CA THR A 185 4.10 -4.48 -6.50
C THR A 185 2.76 -4.09 -5.87
N GLU A 186 2.82 -3.43 -4.73
CA GLU A 186 1.65 -3.03 -3.95
C GLU A 186 1.45 -1.51 -3.98
N TYR A 187 0.22 -1.09 -4.27
CA TYR A 187 -0.22 0.30 -4.26
C TYR A 187 -1.38 0.47 -3.29
N THR A 188 -1.39 1.57 -2.56
CA THR A 188 -2.47 1.90 -1.63
C THR A 188 -3.01 3.30 -1.92
N LYS A 189 -4.26 3.39 -2.33
CA LYS A 189 -4.97 4.66 -2.49
C LYS A 189 -6.02 4.81 -1.41
N VAL A 190 -6.01 5.94 -0.70
CA VAL A 190 -7.07 6.27 0.26
C VAL A 190 -7.80 7.52 -0.20
N PHE A 191 -9.13 7.41 -0.33
CA PHE A 191 -10.02 8.55 -0.51
C PHE A 191 -10.54 8.96 0.86
N THR A 192 -10.04 10.07 1.37
CA THR A 192 -10.51 10.65 2.63
C THR A 192 -11.58 11.70 2.34
N ILE A 193 -12.80 11.44 2.77
CA ILE A 193 -13.97 12.29 2.51
C ILE A 193 -14.37 12.99 3.81
N ASP A 194 -14.47 14.32 3.80
CA ASP A 194 -15.09 15.09 4.88
C ASP A 194 -16.61 15.03 4.72
N LYS A 195 -17.29 14.30 5.60
CA LYS A 195 -18.75 14.10 5.55
C LYS A 195 -19.54 15.41 5.72
N THR A 196 -18.90 16.43 6.27
CA THR A 196 -19.54 17.74 6.50
C THR A 196 -19.67 18.52 5.20
N THR A 197 -18.64 18.45 4.33
CA THR A 197 -18.62 19.16 3.05
C THR A 197 -18.98 18.24 1.88
N GLY A 198 -18.78 16.95 2.03
CA GLY A 198 -18.90 15.96 0.96
C GLY A 198 -17.73 15.95 -0.01
N ASP A 199 -16.61 16.58 0.35
CA ASP A 199 -15.42 16.66 -0.51
C ASP A 199 -14.39 15.59 -0.17
N ILE A 200 -13.64 15.12 -1.19
CA ILE A 200 -12.39 14.42 -0.97
C ILE A 200 -11.36 15.46 -0.55
N ILE A 201 -10.67 15.21 0.55
CA ILE A 201 -9.64 16.11 1.09
C ILE A 201 -8.26 15.49 0.96
N SER A 202 -7.29 16.30 0.54
CA SER A 202 -5.86 15.99 0.58
C SER A 202 -5.26 16.25 1.97
N LEU A 203 -4.05 15.74 2.19
CA LEU A 203 -3.31 16.04 3.40
C LEU A 203 -3.00 17.56 3.50
N SER A 204 -2.75 18.22 2.36
CA SER A 204 -2.62 19.67 2.29
C SER A 204 -3.91 20.40 2.69
N ASP A 205 -5.08 19.89 2.31
CA ASP A 205 -6.36 20.48 2.70
C ASP A 205 -6.61 20.33 4.20
N LEU A 206 -6.23 19.17 4.76
CA LEU A 206 -6.34 18.92 6.20
C LEU A 206 -5.53 19.95 7.00
N PHE A 207 -4.35 20.34 6.51
CA PHE A 207 -3.43 21.25 7.17
C PHE A 207 -3.32 22.65 6.55
N LYS A 208 -4.26 23.05 5.67
CA LYS A 208 -4.21 24.34 4.96
C LYS A 208 -4.06 25.57 5.89
N ASN A 209 -4.56 25.48 7.11
CA ASN A 209 -4.47 26.54 8.12
C ASN A 209 -3.22 26.43 9.00
N LYS A 210 -2.43 25.37 8.87
CA LYS A 210 -1.21 25.08 9.63
C LYS A 210 -0.23 24.28 8.76
N PRO A 211 0.26 24.86 7.66
CA PRO A 211 1.12 24.15 6.70
C PRO A 211 2.43 23.65 7.33
N GLU A 212 2.91 24.29 8.41
CA GLU A 212 4.04 23.85 9.20
C GLU A 212 3.86 22.43 9.81
N MET A 213 2.62 21.96 9.91
CA MET A 213 2.33 20.61 10.40
C MET A 213 2.86 19.53 9.46
N LEU A 214 2.88 19.76 8.14
CA LEU A 214 3.43 18.80 7.19
C LEU A 214 4.94 18.58 7.44
N THR A 215 5.68 19.64 7.74
CA THR A 215 7.10 19.52 8.10
C THR A 215 7.27 18.76 9.42
N ALA A 216 6.48 19.10 10.45
CA ALA A 216 6.56 18.43 11.74
C ALA A 216 6.21 16.93 11.64
N ILE A 217 5.22 16.57 10.81
CA ILE A 217 4.85 15.17 10.53
C ILE A 217 5.96 14.47 9.76
N SER A 218 6.56 15.13 8.78
CA SER A 218 7.70 14.60 8.02
C SER A 218 8.88 14.26 8.93
N ASP A 219 9.21 15.15 9.87
CA ASP A 219 10.28 14.91 10.83
C ASP A 219 9.93 13.78 11.81
N ASN A 220 8.67 13.66 12.22
CA ASN A 220 8.20 12.55 13.03
C ASN A 220 8.33 11.19 12.28
N ILE A 221 7.96 11.16 10.99
CA ILE A 221 8.11 9.97 10.15
C ILE A 221 9.59 9.57 10.03
N LYS A 222 10.48 10.53 9.77
CA LYS A 222 11.94 10.26 9.72
C LYS A 222 12.48 9.68 11.02
N GLU A 223 12.02 10.19 12.15
CA GLU A 223 12.40 9.67 13.46
C GLU A 223 11.88 8.25 13.68
N GLN A 224 10.63 7.95 13.27
CA GLN A 224 10.08 6.60 13.33
C GLN A 224 10.88 5.64 12.44
N MET A 225 11.26 6.05 11.21
CA MET A 225 12.10 5.27 10.31
C MET A 225 13.42 4.90 10.97
N LYS A 226 14.13 5.88 11.55
CA LYS A 226 15.40 5.66 12.25
C LYS A 226 15.25 4.70 13.43
N GLN A 227 14.22 4.88 14.23
CA GLN A 227 13.95 4.03 15.40
C GLN A 227 13.63 2.59 14.99
N GLN A 228 12.84 2.40 13.92
CA GLN A 228 12.48 1.08 13.41
C GLN A 228 13.71 0.35 12.85
N MET A 229 14.55 1.02 12.06
CA MET A 229 15.81 0.46 11.55
C MET A 229 16.80 0.13 12.66
N ALA A 230 16.85 0.93 13.71
CA ALA A 230 17.71 0.64 14.88
C ALA A 230 17.20 -0.54 15.72
N ALA A 231 15.89 -0.76 15.74
CA ALA A 231 15.26 -1.84 16.50
C ALA A 231 15.27 -3.18 15.75
N ASP A 232 15.23 -3.18 14.43
CA ASP A 232 15.18 -4.38 13.60
C ASP A 232 16.02 -4.19 12.33
N SER A 233 17.11 -4.95 12.23
CA SER A 233 18.04 -4.92 11.08
C SER A 233 17.45 -5.44 9.77
N SER A 234 16.26 -6.03 9.78
CA SER A 234 15.51 -6.41 8.58
C SER A 234 14.66 -5.28 8.01
N VAL A 235 14.49 -4.20 8.76
CA VAL A 235 13.74 -3.00 8.34
C VAL A 235 14.69 -2.01 7.70
N THR A 236 14.31 -1.48 6.54
CA THR A 236 15.10 -0.48 5.81
C THR A 236 14.16 0.57 5.23
N TYR A 237 14.50 1.83 5.43
CA TYR A 237 13.84 2.97 4.80
C TYR A 237 14.87 3.78 4.01
N PHE A 238 14.40 4.49 3.00
CA PHE A 238 15.21 5.44 2.25
C PHE A 238 15.34 6.75 3.03
N ILE A 239 16.32 6.81 3.90
CA ILE A 239 16.66 7.95 4.72
C ILE A 239 18.14 7.91 5.10
N ASP A 240 18.83 9.03 4.92
CA ASP A 240 20.28 9.16 5.14
C ASP A 240 21.08 8.04 4.43
N SER A 241 20.63 7.66 3.23
CA SER A 241 21.16 6.54 2.45
C SER A 241 22.32 6.97 1.54
N ASP A 242 23.00 5.98 0.95
CA ASP A 242 24.06 6.22 -0.07
C ASP A 242 23.48 6.74 -1.41
N MET A 243 22.14 6.78 -1.55
CA MET A 243 21.40 7.28 -2.72
C MET A 243 20.45 8.40 -2.29
N PRO A 244 20.95 9.62 -2.01
CA PRO A 244 20.16 10.71 -1.42
C PRO A 244 18.97 11.16 -2.28
N GLU A 245 18.95 10.88 -3.56
CA GLU A 245 17.85 11.15 -4.48
C GLU A 245 16.59 10.32 -4.21
N TRP A 246 16.75 9.16 -3.59
CA TRP A 246 15.66 8.26 -3.20
C TRP A 246 15.15 8.50 -1.78
N ASP A 247 15.94 9.23 -0.97
CA ASP A 247 15.59 9.46 0.42
C ASP A 247 14.31 10.24 0.57
N PHE A 248 13.49 9.81 1.52
CA PHE A 248 12.32 10.57 1.98
C PHE A 248 12.76 11.94 2.54
N LYS A 249 12.32 13.02 1.93
CA LYS A 249 12.66 14.40 2.34
C LYS A 249 11.56 15.00 3.21
N GLU A 250 10.35 15.08 2.66
CA GLU A 250 9.19 15.67 3.31
C GLU A 250 7.91 15.22 2.61
N LEU A 251 6.79 15.35 3.30
CA LEU A 251 5.47 15.12 2.72
C LEU A 251 5.17 16.22 1.70
N LYS A 252 4.60 15.82 0.57
CA LYS A 252 4.15 16.73 -0.50
C LYS A 252 2.76 17.29 -0.23
N GLY A 253 1.98 16.56 0.61
CA GLY A 253 0.62 16.90 1.00
C GLY A 253 -0.47 16.26 0.13
N ASP A 254 -0.08 15.37 -0.76
CA ASP A 254 -0.96 14.57 -1.62
C ASP A 254 -0.91 13.07 -1.29
N GLU A 255 -0.13 12.68 -0.26
CA GLU A 255 -0.06 11.32 0.22
C GLU A 255 -1.43 10.82 0.69
N SER A 256 -1.67 9.52 0.51
CA SER A 256 -2.86 8.87 1.04
C SER A 256 -2.81 8.81 2.57
N PHE A 257 -3.93 9.08 3.22
CA PHE A 257 -4.03 9.06 4.66
C PHE A 257 -5.43 8.65 5.14
N TYR A 258 -5.50 8.17 6.38
CA TYR A 258 -6.75 7.89 7.07
C TYR A 258 -6.59 8.10 8.58
N PHE A 259 -7.69 7.95 9.32
CA PHE A 259 -7.68 7.98 10.79
C PHE A 259 -7.95 6.56 11.32
N ASN A 260 -7.09 6.06 12.20
CA ASN A 260 -7.30 4.75 12.81
C ASN A 260 -8.44 4.79 13.85
N GLU A 261 -8.76 3.64 14.46
CA GLU A 261 -9.82 3.52 15.48
C GLU A 261 -9.63 4.43 16.71
N LYS A 262 -8.41 4.91 16.96
CA LYS A 262 -8.10 5.85 18.03
C LYS A 262 -8.17 7.31 17.58
N GLY A 263 -8.48 7.56 16.33
CA GLY A 263 -8.46 8.88 15.73
C GLY A 263 -7.06 9.42 15.41
N GLU A 264 -6.02 8.58 15.48
CA GLU A 264 -4.66 8.95 15.10
C GLU A 264 -4.55 8.98 13.58
N LEU A 265 -3.84 9.99 13.05
CA LEU A 265 -3.55 10.11 11.63
C LEU A 265 -2.58 9.01 11.20
N VAL A 266 -2.91 8.32 10.12
CA VAL A 266 -2.03 7.31 9.49
C VAL A 266 -1.75 7.74 8.07
N ILE A 267 -0.47 7.84 7.71
CA ILE A 267 0.00 8.17 6.37
C ILE A 267 0.50 6.90 5.70
N THR A 268 0.08 6.67 4.47
CA THR A 268 0.44 5.47 3.71
C THR A 268 1.36 5.84 2.55
N PHE A 269 2.30 4.96 2.26
CA PHE A 269 3.23 5.05 1.14
C PHE A 269 3.16 3.76 0.33
N ASP A 270 3.20 3.91 -0.98
CA ASP A 270 3.25 2.78 -1.90
C ASP A 270 4.58 2.01 -1.78
N GLU A 271 4.56 0.77 -2.24
CA GLU A 271 5.79 -0.03 -2.35
C GLU A 271 6.85 0.73 -3.15
N THR A 272 8.07 0.72 -2.68
CA THR A 272 9.24 1.42 -3.22
C THR A 272 9.26 2.94 -3.09
N GLU A 273 8.24 3.55 -2.50
CA GLU A 273 8.20 5.01 -2.37
C GLU A 273 9.18 5.53 -1.30
N VAL A 274 9.22 4.86 -0.14
CA VAL A 274 10.08 5.27 1.00
C VAL A 274 10.89 4.11 1.58
N ALA A 275 10.74 2.89 1.02
CA ALA A 275 11.38 1.68 1.49
C ALA A 275 11.65 0.73 0.30
N PRO A 276 12.59 -0.23 0.41
CA PRO A 276 12.78 -1.26 -0.61
C PRO A 276 11.54 -2.15 -0.79
N ALA A 277 11.34 -2.70 -2.00
CA ALA A 277 10.18 -3.51 -2.38
C ALA A 277 9.82 -4.63 -1.39
N TYR A 278 10.82 -5.27 -0.75
CA TYR A 278 10.55 -6.34 0.22
C TYR A 278 9.81 -5.89 1.48
N MET A 279 9.71 -4.58 1.72
CA MET A 279 8.94 -3.98 2.81
C MET A 279 7.45 -3.86 2.45
N GLY A 280 7.09 -3.96 1.16
CA GLY A 280 5.74 -3.70 0.67
C GLY A 280 5.33 -2.24 0.82
N ALA A 281 4.03 -1.97 0.77
CA ALA A 281 3.47 -0.68 1.14
C ALA A 281 3.60 -0.46 2.66
N VAL A 282 4.04 0.72 3.08
CA VAL A 282 4.32 1.03 4.49
C VAL A 282 3.43 2.14 5.03
N GLU A 283 3.24 2.16 6.34
CA GLU A 283 2.35 3.11 7.02
C GLU A 283 3.01 3.68 8.27
N PHE A 284 2.78 4.97 8.51
CA PHE A 284 3.23 5.65 9.73
C PHE A 284 2.05 6.23 10.48
N THR A 285 1.88 5.81 11.72
CA THR A 285 0.91 6.41 12.65
C THR A 285 1.53 7.62 13.32
N ILE A 286 0.88 8.76 13.21
CA ILE A 286 1.32 10.01 13.80
C ILE A 286 0.69 10.13 15.19
N PRO A 287 1.49 10.12 16.26
CA PRO A 287 0.98 10.21 17.64
C PRO A 287 0.30 11.57 17.87
N GLN A 288 -0.78 11.55 18.68
CA GLN A 288 -1.50 12.76 19.10
C GLN A 288 -0.77 13.52 20.19
#